data_8e3aba74dad16ae4f70917d7b4c61844
#
_entry.id   8e3aba74dad16ae4f70917d7b4c61844
#
_cell.length_a   1.000
_cell.length_b   1.000
_cell.length_c   1.000
_cell.angle_alpha   90.00
_cell.angle_beta   90.00
_cell.angle_gamma   90.00
#
_symmetry.space_group_name_H-M   'P 1'
#
loop_
_entity.id
_entity.type
_entity.pdbx_description
1 polymer ?
#
loop_
_entity_poly.entity_id
_entity_poly.type
_entity_poly.pdbx_seq_one_letter_code
_entity_poly.pdbx_strand_id
1 'polypeptide(L)'
;RTSSQRKALLRSQVTALIENGKIVTTEARAKEVRKQAEKLITLAVKEKDNYETVTVSAKVAKKDADGKRVKEVVDGKKVTVYETVEKEIKKDLPSRLHARKQMDKVLYTVTEVPTAAAGKKKNTKTVDLTNKLFDEIAPKYADRKGGYTRIVKIGLRKGDAAMEVLLELV
;
A
#
# COMPACT_ATOMS: atom_id res chain seq x y z
N ARG A 1 7.06 25.96 9.61
CA ARG A 1 6.17 24.84 9.97
C ARG A 1 6.59 24.22 11.29
N THR A 2 5.63 23.80 12.12
CA THR A 2 5.88 23.06 13.34
C THR A 2 6.49 21.68 13.03
N SER A 3 7.12 21.03 14.03
CA SER A 3 7.70 19.69 13.87
C SER A 3 6.65 18.66 13.41
N SER A 4 5.44 18.70 13.99
CA SER A 4 4.33 17.82 13.61
C SER A 4 3.88 18.02 12.16
N GLN A 5 3.72 19.27 11.71
CA GLN A 5 3.36 19.60 10.33
C GLN A 5 4.43 19.16 9.33
N ARG A 6 5.72 19.29 9.67
CA ARG A 6 6.82 18.80 8.83
C ARG A 6 6.76 17.28 8.70
N LYS A 7 6.57 16.57 9.81
CA LYS A 7 6.46 15.12 9.84
C LYS A 7 5.27 14.62 9.01
N ALA A 8 4.10 15.25 9.14
CA ALA A 8 2.91 14.91 8.37
C ALA A 8 3.13 15.10 6.86
N LEU A 9 3.75 16.23 6.46
CA LEU A 9 4.08 16.49 5.06
C LEU A 9 5.00 15.40 4.47
N LEU A 10 6.09 15.05 5.17
CA LEU A 10 7.02 14.04 4.67
C LEU A 10 6.35 12.67 4.59
N ARG A 11 5.55 12.29 5.59
CA ARG A 11 4.77 11.04 5.56
C ARG A 11 3.81 10.98 4.36
N SER A 12 3.08 12.05 4.06
CA SER A 12 2.17 12.09 2.91
C SER A 12 2.91 11.95 1.58
N GLN A 13 4.09 12.55 1.44
CA GLN A 13 4.91 12.41 0.24
C GLN A 13 5.53 11.02 0.09
N VAL A 14 5.97 10.39 1.19
CA VAL A 14 6.43 8.98 1.17
C VAL A 14 5.28 8.06 0.77
N THR A 15 4.09 8.26 1.33
CA THR A 15 2.89 7.49 0.98
C THR A 15 2.58 7.61 -0.52
N ALA A 16 2.54 8.83 -1.06
CA ALA A 16 2.29 9.07 -2.48
C ALA A 16 3.38 8.47 -3.39
N LEU A 17 4.65 8.49 -2.96
CA LEU A 17 5.74 7.85 -3.71
C LEU A 17 5.58 6.34 -3.80
N ILE A 18 5.24 5.68 -2.69
CA ILE A 18 5.02 4.22 -2.67
C ILE A 18 3.76 3.83 -3.46
N GLU A 19 2.71 4.66 -3.37
CA GLU A 19 1.47 4.45 -4.10
C GLU A 19 1.64 4.57 -5.62
N ASN A 20 2.23 5.70 -6.07
CA ASN A 20 2.26 6.07 -7.49
C ASN A 20 3.60 5.73 -8.18
N GLY A 21 4.63 5.35 -7.42
CA GLY A 21 5.97 5.08 -7.92
C GLY A 21 6.78 6.34 -8.26
N LYS A 22 6.16 7.51 -8.40
CA LYS A 22 6.79 8.79 -8.71
C LYS A 22 6.01 9.97 -8.15
N ILE A 23 6.72 11.04 -7.77
CA ILE A 23 6.13 12.31 -7.32
C ILE A 23 6.95 13.50 -7.82
N VAL A 24 6.28 14.63 -8.06
CA VAL A 24 6.94 15.91 -8.32
C VAL A 24 6.94 16.74 -7.04
N THR A 25 8.11 17.22 -6.62
CA THR A 25 8.29 18.00 -5.40
C THR A 25 9.53 18.89 -5.48
N THR A 26 9.82 19.67 -4.45
CA THR A 26 11.05 20.45 -4.41
C THR A 26 12.25 19.59 -4.04
N GLU A 27 13.45 19.95 -4.53
CA GLU A 27 14.69 19.18 -4.32
C GLU A 27 14.98 18.91 -2.84
N ALA A 28 14.80 19.92 -1.97
CA ALA A 28 15.00 19.76 -0.53
C ALA A 28 14.08 18.69 0.09
N ARG A 29 12.80 18.68 -0.31
CA ARG A 29 11.83 17.67 0.16
C ARG A 29 12.13 16.29 -0.41
N ALA A 30 12.49 16.21 -1.70
CA ALA A 30 12.86 14.96 -2.34
C ALA A 30 14.01 14.26 -1.60
N LYS A 31 15.04 15.01 -1.20
CA LYS A 31 16.17 14.48 -0.43
C LYS A 31 15.75 13.88 0.93
N GLU A 32 14.81 14.49 1.62
CA GLU A 32 14.31 13.97 2.90
C GLU A 32 13.36 12.78 2.71
N VAL A 33 12.45 12.85 1.72
CA VAL A 33 11.52 11.76 1.36
C VAL A 33 12.29 10.51 0.94
N ARG A 34 13.32 10.70 0.10
CA ARG A 34 14.22 9.63 -0.35
C ARG A 34 14.75 8.79 0.81
N LYS A 35 15.31 9.45 1.85
CA LYS A 35 15.86 8.77 3.02
C LYS A 35 14.84 7.88 3.74
N GLN A 36 13.60 8.36 3.87
CA GLN A 36 12.53 7.60 4.52
C GLN A 36 12.02 6.46 3.64
N ALA A 37 11.77 6.73 2.35
CA ALA A 37 11.30 5.71 1.41
C ALA A 37 12.31 4.56 1.24
N GLU A 38 13.59 4.86 1.09
CA GLU A 38 14.64 3.85 0.96
C GLU A 38 14.77 2.95 2.21
N LYS A 39 14.56 3.50 3.41
CA LYS A 39 14.50 2.68 4.63
C LYS A 39 13.33 1.69 4.61
N LEU A 40 12.14 2.11 4.17
CA LEU A 40 10.98 1.23 4.07
C LEU A 40 11.20 0.14 3.04
N ILE A 41 11.76 0.48 1.87
CA ILE A 41 12.07 -0.49 0.81
C ILE A 41 13.13 -1.50 1.30
N THR A 42 14.18 -1.04 1.98
CA THR A 42 15.19 -1.94 2.56
C THR A 42 14.58 -2.93 3.56
N LEU A 43 13.69 -2.46 4.44
CA LEU A 43 12.96 -3.34 5.36
C LEU A 43 12.10 -4.35 4.61
N ALA A 44 11.40 -3.91 3.55
CA ALA A 44 10.57 -4.78 2.75
C ALA A 44 11.40 -5.87 2.03
N VAL A 45 12.51 -5.49 1.40
CA VAL A 45 13.42 -6.42 0.71
C VAL A 45 13.99 -7.46 1.68
N LYS A 46 14.38 -7.03 2.88
CA LYS A 46 14.96 -7.92 3.89
C LYS A 46 13.98 -8.95 4.43
N GLU A 47 12.71 -8.57 4.59
CA GLU A 47 11.69 -9.38 5.28
C GLU A 47 10.63 -9.98 4.32
N LYS A 48 10.78 -9.79 2.98
CA LYS A 48 9.76 -10.20 1.99
C LYS A 48 9.37 -11.67 2.07
N ASP A 49 10.34 -12.55 2.31
CA ASP A 49 10.16 -14.00 2.31
C ASP A 49 9.92 -14.59 3.72
N ASN A 50 9.89 -13.74 4.75
CA ASN A 50 9.78 -14.17 6.14
C ASN A 50 8.32 -14.35 6.58
N TYR A 51 7.61 -15.28 5.94
CA TYR A 51 6.22 -15.66 6.25
C TYR A 51 6.04 -17.17 6.16
N GLU A 52 4.99 -17.67 6.78
CA GLU A 52 4.51 -19.06 6.63
C GLU A 52 3.16 -19.07 5.91
N THR A 53 2.93 -20.07 5.07
CA THR A 53 1.62 -20.29 4.42
C THR A 53 0.78 -21.16 5.33
N VAL A 54 -0.38 -20.64 5.76
CA VAL A 54 -1.31 -21.34 6.63
C VAL A 54 -2.64 -21.50 5.94
N THR A 55 -3.18 -22.70 5.93
CA THR A 55 -4.55 -22.96 5.47
C THR A 55 -5.55 -22.57 6.56
N VAL A 56 -6.47 -21.67 6.21
CA VAL A 56 -7.52 -21.21 7.12
C VAL A 56 -8.88 -21.49 6.50
N SER A 57 -9.75 -22.12 7.26
CA SER A 57 -11.15 -22.32 6.85
C SER A 57 -11.91 -21.00 6.94
N ALA A 58 -12.35 -20.47 5.79
CA ALA A 58 -13.12 -19.24 5.69
C ALA A 58 -14.57 -19.56 5.28
N LYS A 59 -15.53 -18.97 5.97
CA LYS A 59 -16.94 -19.01 5.57
C LYS A 59 -17.18 -18.03 4.44
N VAL A 60 -17.46 -18.52 3.24
CA VAL A 60 -17.73 -17.72 2.05
C VAL A 60 -19.20 -17.88 1.67
N ALA A 61 -19.88 -16.78 1.33
CA ALA A 61 -21.26 -16.86 0.87
C ALA A 61 -21.31 -17.62 -0.46
N LYS A 62 -22.10 -18.71 -0.52
CA LYS A 62 -22.34 -19.48 -1.72
C LYS A 62 -22.94 -18.61 -2.81
N LYS A 63 -22.42 -18.70 -4.03
CA LYS A 63 -22.88 -17.95 -5.19
C LYS A 63 -23.48 -18.88 -6.23
N ASP A 64 -24.51 -18.41 -6.92
CA ASP A 64 -25.12 -19.09 -8.09
C ASP A 64 -24.22 -18.92 -9.32
N ALA A 65 -24.59 -19.58 -10.42
CA ALA A 65 -23.94 -19.42 -11.72
C ALA A 65 -23.90 -17.97 -12.20
N ASP A 66 -24.87 -17.14 -11.83
CA ASP A 66 -24.96 -15.70 -12.12
C ASP A 66 -24.13 -14.82 -11.16
N GLY A 67 -23.38 -15.40 -10.22
CA GLY A 67 -22.60 -14.68 -9.21
C GLY A 67 -23.43 -14.04 -8.08
N LYS A 68 -24.72 -14.30 -8.00
CA LYS A 68 -25.61 -13.84 -6.92
C LYS A 68 -25.46 -14.73 -5.69
N ARG A 69 -25.67 -14.16 -4.50
CA ARG A 69 -25.61 -14.92 -3.24
C ARG A 69 -26.83 -15.82 -3.12
N VAL A 70 -26.64 -17.12 -2.90
CA VAL A 70 -27.68 -18.08 -2.61
C VAL A 70 -28.29 -17.75 -1.25
N LYS A 71 -29.63 -17.70 -1.19
CA LYS A 71 -30.40 -17.45 0.03
C LYS A 71 -31.43 -18.57 0.22
N GLU A 72 -31.51 -19.10 1.43
CA GLU A 72 -32.53 -20.03 1.85
C GLU A 72 -33.51 -19.35 2.80
N VAL A 73 -34.75 -19.81 2.80
CA VAL A 73 -35.78 -19.30 3.70
C VAL A 73 -35.82 -20.20 4.92
N VAL A 74 -35.38 -19.69 6.07
CA VAL A 74 -35.44 -20.37 7.37
C VAL A 74 -36.36 -19.54 8.26
N ASP A 75 -37.39 -20.14 8.81
CA ASP A 75 -38.39 -19.47 9.66
C ASP A 75 -38.97 -18.17 9.06
N GLY A 76 -39.26 -18.19 7.75
CA GLY A 76 -39.83 -17.04 7.03
C GLY A 76 -38.80 -15.91 6.72
N LYS A 77 -37.55 -16.05 7.12
CA LYS A 77 -36.49 -15.08 6.86
C LYS A 77 -35.49 -15.59 5.82
N LYS A 78 -35.11 -14.72 4.86
CA LYS A 78 -34.08 -15.05 3.84
C LYS A 78 -32.69 -14.99 4.47
N VAL A 79 -32.08 -16.16 4.67
CA VAL A 79 -30.71 -16.29 5.23
C VAL A 79 -29.72 -16.61 4.09
N THR A 80 -28.55 -16.01 4.11
CA THR A 80 -27.47 -16.31 3.12
C THR A 80 -26.83 -17.65 3.49
N VAL A 81 -26.71 -18.55 2.53
CA VAL A 81 -26.00 -19.82 2.70
C VAL A 81 -24.51 -19.58 2.62
N TYR A 82 -23.76 -20.15 3.56
CA TYR A 82 -22.30 -20.09 3.61
C TYR A 82 -21.72 -21.49 3.42
N GLU A 83 -20.65 -21.55 2.67
CA GLU A 83 -19.81 -22.75 2.54
C GLU A 83 -18.46 -22.50 3.20
N THR A 84 -17.88 -23.53 3.76
CA THR A 84 -16.53 -23.47 4.33
C THR A 84 -15.53 -23.80 3.23
N VAL A 85 -14.70 -22.83 2.88
CA VAL A 85 -13.64 -22.98 1.87
C VAL A 85 -12.28 -22.82 2.57
N GLU A 86 -11.38 -23.75 2.30
CA GLU A 86 -9.99 -23.64 2.74
C GLU A 86 -9.26 -22.62 1.86
N LYS A 87 -8.63 -21.65 2.50
CA LYS A 87 -7.82 -20.63 1.84
C LYS A 87 -6.43 -20.62 2.43
N GLU A 88 -5.45 -20.63 1.54
CA GLU A 88 -4.08 -20.37 1.92
C GLU A 88 -3.87 -18.87 2.13
N ILE A 89 -3.38 -18.49 3.30
CA ILE A 89 -3.00 -17.12 3.63
C ILE A 89 -1.56 -17.08 4.11
N LYS A 90 -0.86 -16.01 3.69
CA LYS A 90 0.48 -15.71 4.19
C LYS A 90 0.36 -15.14 5.60
N LYS A 91 0.93 -15.81 6.58
CA LYS A 91 1.01 -15.35 7.96
C LYS A 91 2.42 -14.84 8.22
N ASP A 92 2.52 -13.56 8.55
CA ASP A 92 3.80 -12.91 8.83
C ASP A 92 4.47 -13.54 10.07
N LEU A 93 5.74 -13.90 9.96
CA LEU A 93 6.59 -14.23 11.10
C LEU A 93 6.88 -12.97 11.95
N PRO A 94 7.32 -13.11 13.21
CA PRO A 94 7.47 -11.99 14.15
C PRO A 94 8.30 -10.82 13.61
N SER A 95 9.38 -11.07 12.89
CA SER A 95 10.25 -10.03 12.32
C SER A 95 9.57 -9.30 11.16
N ARG A 96 8.88 -10.00 10.25
CA ARG A 96 8.09 -9.40 9.18
C ARG A 96 6.92 -8.58 9.74
N LEU A 97 6.24 -9.08 10.77
CA LEU A 97 5.19 -8.35 11.46
C LEU A 97 5.73 -7.07 12.12
N HIS A 98 6.94 -7.13 12.70
CA HIS A 98 7.61 -5.94 13.24
C HIS A 98 7.92 -4.92 12.14
N ALA A 99 8.47 -5.37 11.00
CA ALA A 99 8.73 -4.52 9.84
C ALA A 99 7.43 -3.85 9.34
N ARG A 100 6.32 -4.62 9.21
CA ARG A 100 4.99 -4.08 8.87
C ARG A 100 4.57 -2.95 9.80
N LYS A 101 4.66 -3.16 11.12
CA LYS A 101 4.34 -2.12 12.11
C LYS A 101 5.23 -0.88 11.99
N GLN A 102 6.50 -1.03 11.59
CA GLN A 102 7.39 0.10 11.34
C GLN A 102 6.96 0.89 10.08
N MET A 103 6.54 0.19 9.02
CA MET A 103 6.02 0.82 7.80
C MET A 103 4.72 1.59 8.08
N ASP A 104 3.78 1.00 8.82
CA ASP A 104 2.49 1.62 9.16
C ASP A 104 2.65 2.89 10.02
N LYS A 105 3.72 3.01 10.79
CA LYS A 105 4.05 4.27 11.49
C LYS A 105 4.35 5.43 10.53
N VAL A 106 4.80 5.15 9.32
CA VAL A 106 5.20 6.15 8.32
C VAL A 106 4.12 6.32 7.26
N LEU A 107 3.57 5.23 6.74
CA LEU A 107 2.55 5.27 5.68
C LEU A 107 1.19 5.70 6.22
N TYR A 108 0.41 6.36 5.37
CA TYR A 108 -1.00 6.64 5.60
C TYR A 108 -1.86 5.61 4.86
N THR A 109 -3.04 5.38 5.38
CA THR A 109 -4.07 4.59 4.68
C THR A 109 -4.52 5.34 3.44
N VAL A 110 -4.52 4.66 2.30
CA VAL A 110 -4.97 5.18 1.01
C VAL A 110 -6.24 4.44 0.60
N THR A 111 -7.17 5.18 0.02
CA THR A 111 -8.42 4.62 -0.51
C THR A 111 -8.58 5.00 -1.96
N GLU A 112 -8.74 4.01 -2.82
CA GLU A 112 -9.10 4.21 -4.23
C GLU A 112 -10.60 4.39 -4.36
N VAL A 113 -11.01 5.52 -4.89
CA VAL A 113 -12.41 5.83 -5.18
C VAL A 113 -12.63 5.71 -6.68
N PRO A 114 -13.59 4.89 -7.15
CA PRO A 114 -13.85 4.75 -8.57
C PRO A 114 -14.30 6.07 -9.18
N THR A 115 -13.88 6.32 -10.42
CA THR A 115 -14.22 7.54 -11.18
C THR A 115 -15.69 7.62 -11.55
N ALA A 116 -16.36 6.47 -11.76
CA ALA A 116 -17.78 6.41 -12.08
C ALA A 116 -18.64 6.97 -10.92
N ALA A 117 -19.63 7.79 -11.25
CA ALA A 117 -20.51 8.45 -10.27
C ALA A 117 -21.32 7.47 -9.44
N ALA A 118 -21.82 6.39 -10.08
CA ALA A 118 -22.64 5.37 -9.43
C ALA A 118 -21.79 4.40 -8.59
N GLY A 119 -22.21 4.14 -7.35
CA GLY A 119 -21.60 3.11 -6.51
C GLY A 119 -20.26 3.48 -5.86
N LYS A 120 -19.84 4.75 -5.82
CA LYS A 120 -18.60 5.21 -5.21
C LYS A 120 -18.37 4.65 -3.81
N LYS A 121 -19.33 4.80 -2.90
CA LYS A 121 -19.23 4.30 -1.52
C LYS A 121 -19.05 2.78 -1.45
N LYS A 122 -19.76 2.03 -2.30
CA LYS A 122 -19.75 0.56 -2.29
C LYS A 122 -18.47 -0.01 -2.89
N ASN A 123 -17.87 0.70 -3.87
CA ASN A 123 -16.73 0.24 -4.63
C ASN A 123 -15.39 0.90 -4.19
N THR A 124 -15.42 1.72 -3.15
CA THR A 124 -14.20 2.26 -2.54
C THR A 124 -13.39 1.14 -1.91
N LYS A 125 -12.13 1.00 -2.31
CA LYS A 125 -11.21 -0.02 -1.81
C LYS A 125 -10.09 0.65 -0.99
N THR A 126 -9.76 0.06 0.14
CA THR A 126 -8.57 0.44 0.89
C THR A 126 -7.36 -0.24 0.27
N VAL A 127 -6.33 0.53 -0.06
CA VAL A 127 -5.07 0.02 -0.60
C VAL A 127 -4.11 -0.25 0.55
N ASP A 128 -3.66 -1.49 0.67
CA ASP A 128 -2.63 -1.88 1.63
C ASP A 128 -1.24 -1.65 1.02
N LEU A 129 -0.67 -0.47 1.29
CA LEU A 129 0.65 -0.10 0.80
C LEU A 129 1.78 -0.94 1.41
N THR A 130 1.56 -1.52 2.58
CA THR A 130 2.53 -2.40 3.22
C THR A 130 2.62 -3.73 2.48
N ASN A 131 1.47 -4.29 2.06
CA ASN A 131 1.46 -5.45 1.18
C ASN A 131 2.07 -5.12 -0.19
N LYS A 132 1.77 -3.95 -0.76
CA LYS A 132 2.40 -3.48 -2.00
C LYS A 132 3.93 -3.42 -1.90
N LEU A 133 4.46 -2.95 -0.76
CA LEU A 133 5.90 -2.96 -0.50
C LEU A 133 6.49 -4.38 -0.50
N PHE A 134 5.84 -5.34 0.16
CA PHE A 134 6.34 -6.72 0.26
C PHE A 134 6.15 -7.53 -1.01
N ASP A 135 4.99 -7.43 -1.67
CA ASP A 135 4.60 -8.32 -2.76
C ASP A 135 4.96 -7.78 -4.15
N GLU A 136 5.01 -6.44 -4.34
CA GLU A 136 5.28 -5.82 -5.63
C GLU A 136 6.65 -5.13 -5.71
N ILE A 137 6.99 -4.32 -4.70
CA ILE A 137 8.19 -3.47 -4.73
C ILE A 137 9.43 -4.27 -4.31
N ALA A 138 9.36 -5.00 -3.20
CA ALA A 138 10.50 -5.73 -2.67
C ALA A 138 11.07 -6.78 -3.63
N PRO A 139 10.28 -7.56 -4.38
CA PRO A 139 10.82 -8.50 -5.36
C PRO A 139 11.61 -7.83 -6.48
N LYS A 140 11.19 -6.63 -6.94
CA LYS A 140 11.90 -5.87 -7.98
C LYS A 140 13.32 -5.44 -7.56
N TYR A 141 13.52 -5.29 -6.26
CA TYR A 141 14.78 -4.81 -5.69
C TYR A 141 15.55 -5.87 -4.91
N ALA A 142 15.21 -7.15 -5.09
CA ALA A 142 15.82 -8.26 -4.34
C ALA A 142 17.36 -8.26 -4.43
N ASP A 143 17.92 -8.00 -5.62
CA ASP A 143 19.35 -7.98 -5.89
C ASP A 143 20.03 -6.65 -5.65
N ARG A 144 19.26 -5.63 -5.27
CA ARG A 144 19.74 -4.26 -5.10
C ARG A 144 19.97 -3.92 -3.64
N LYS A 145 21.17 -3.43 -3.31
CA LYS A 145 21.56 -3.09 -1.92
C LYS A 145 21.39 -1.61 -1.58
N GLY A 146 20.48 -0.88 -2.25
CA GLY A 146 20.22 0.54 -2.04
C GLY A 146 20.07 1.33 -3.33
N GLY A 147 19.85 2.64 -3.23
CA GLY A 147 19.64 3.50 -4.39
C GLY A 147 18.36 3.14 -5.15
N TYR A 148 17.29 2.84 -4.42
CA TYR A 148 15.99 2.46 -4.99
C TYR A 148 15.25 3.62 -5.63
N THR A 149 15.73 4.85 -5.41
CA THR A 149 15.08 6.07 -5.89
C THR A 149 16.03 6.92 -6.70
N ARG A 150 15.48 7.63 -7.68
CA ARG A 150 16.20 8.60 -8.52
C ARG A 150 15.53 9.97 -8.44
N ILE A 151 16.35 11.02 -8.40
CA ILE A 151 15.91 12.41 -8.44
C ILE A 151 16.31 13.00 -9.80
N VAL A 152 15.32 13.43 -10.58
CA VAL A 152 15.53 14.09 -11.87
C VAL A 152 15.12 15.56 -11.74
N LYS A 153 16.00 16.50 -12.06
CA LYS A 153 15.69 17.94 -12.01
C LYS A 153 14.82 18.32 -13.19
N ILE A 154 13.70 19.01 -12.92
CA ILE A 154 12.76 19.49 -13.94
C ILE A 154 13.10 20.96 -14.28
N GLY A 155 13.24 21.80 -13.26
CA GLY A 155 13.52 23.22 -13.47
C GLY A 155 13.07 24.07 -12.27
N LEU A 156 13.19 25.39 -12.44
CA LEU A 156 12.74 26.36 -11.43
C LEU A 156 11.23 26.59 -11.56
N ARG A 157 10.53 26.53 -10.44
CA ARG A 157 9.09 26.82 -10.38
C ARG A 157 8.85 28.33 -10.59
N LYS A 158 7.87 28.67 -11.45
CA LYS A 158 7.61 30.05 -11.87
C LYS A 158 7.30 31.02 -10.72
N GLY A 159 6.65 30.52 -9.64
CA GLY A 159 6.17 31.40 -8.55
C GLY A 159 7.26 31.83 -7.57
N ASP A 160 8.18 30.92 -7.18
CA ASP A 160 9.14 31.14 -6.11
C ASP A 160 10.58 30.68 -6.46
N ALA A 161 10.83 30.37 -7.73
CA ALA A 161 12.12 29.88 -8.22
C ALA A 161 12.67 28.66 -7.44
N ALA A 162 11.84 27.92 -6.72
CA ALA A 162 12.24 26.68 -6.09
C ALA A 162 12.54 25.60 -7.13
N MET A 163 13.64 24.86 -6.98
CA MET A 163 13.99 23.76 -7.88
C MET A 163 12.98 22.63 -7.72
N GLU A 164 12.19 22.36 -8.78
CA GLU A 164 11.30 21.22 -8.87
C GLU A 164 12.03 20.00 -9.42
N VAL A 165 11.71 18.85 -8.83
CA VAL A 165 12.31 17.58 -9.19
C VAL A 165 11.26 16.47 -9.25
N LEU A 166 11.48 15.52 -10.14
CA LEU A 166 10.80 14.25 -10.15
C LEU A 166 11.58 13.28 -9.26
N LEU A 167 10.94 12.77 -8.22
CA LEU A 167 11.45 11.65 -7.41
C LEU A 167 10.71 10.40 -7.83
N GLU A 168 11.43 9.38 -8.29
CA GLU A 168 10.85 8.14 -8.80
C GLU A 168 11.55 6.91 -8.23
N LEU A 169 10.83 5.77 -8.22
CA LEU A 169 11.40 4.45 -7.99
C LEU A 169 12.06 3.96 -9.29
N VAL A 170 13.26 3.39 -9.17
CA VAL A 170 14.11 3.01 -10.34
C VAL A 170 13.79 1.60 -10.81
#